data_30425c883e7062da9c66e5326e83a4e0
#
_entry.id   30425c883e7062da9c66e5326e83a4e0
#
_cell.length_a   1.000
_cell.length_b   1.000
_cell.length_c   1.000
_cell.angle_alpha   90.00
_cell.angle_beta   90.00
_cell.angle_gamma   90.00
#
_symmetry.space_group_name_H-M   'P 1'
#
loop_
_entity.id
_entity.type
_entity.pdbx_description
1 polymer ?
#
loop_
_entity_poly.entity_id
_entity_poly.type
_entity_poly.pdbx_seq_one_letter_code
_entity_poly.pdbx_strand_id
1 'polypeptide(L)'
;MAILRWEPFQNLLAAQRDLNLFGEVFRPFVAEEDSSTGAWAPPVDIFENADNIVLKAELPGIDPKDVEIRVEDNTLYLKGERKFEKEVKEENYHRVERSYGVFARSFSLPNSIDAEKVAADYKDGLLTLTMPKREEAKPKTIKIEVKY
;
A
#
# COMPACT_ATOMS: atom_id res chain seq x y z
N MET A 1 -50.89 12.81 -7.93
CA MET A 1 -49.86 12.00 -8.63
C MET A 1 -48.51 12.40 -8.08
N ALA A 2 -47.89 11.56 -7.28
CA ALA A 2 -46.56 11.86 -6.72
C ALA A 2 -45.49 11.55 -7.79
N ILE A 3 -44.73 12.58 -8.20
CA ILE A 3 -43.60 12.41 -9.10
C ILE A 3 -42.44 11.87 -8.24
N LEU A 4 -42.15 10.59 -8.39
CA LEU A 4 -40.94 9.97 -7.83
C LEU A 4 -39.72 10.57 -8.56
N ARG A 5 -39.05 11.48 -7.91
CA ARG A 5 -37.78 12.02 -8.40
C ARG A 5 -36.71 10.94 -8.21
N TRP A 6 -36.27 10.33 -9.30
CA TRP A 6 -35.18 9.38 -9.27
C TRP A 6 -33.87 10.15 -9.11
N GLU A 7 -33.22 10.07 -7.95
CA GLU A 7 -31.93 10.70 -7.65
C GLU A 7 -30.86 9.63 -7.42
N PRO A 8 -30.18 9.17 -8.49
CA PRO A 8 -29.23 8.06 -8.39
C PRO A 8 -27.97 8.37 -7.59
N PHE A 9 -27.70 9.64 -7.30
CA PHE A 9 -26.47 10.06 -6.63
C PHE A 9 -26.60 10.27 -5.13
N GLN A 10 -27.79 10.31 -4.56
CA GLN A 10 -27.96 10.44 -3.09
C GLN A 10 -27.48 9.18 -2.34
N ASN A 11 -27.63 8.00 -2.94
CA ASN A 11 -27.11 6.77 -2.36
C ASN A 11 -25.59 6.64 -2.47
N LEU A 12 -24.95 7.34 -3.40
CA LEU A 12 -23.50 7.34 -3.55
C LEU A 12 -22.81 8.13 -2.41
N LEU A 13 -23.43 9.21 -1.95
CA LEU A 13 -22.95 9.99 -0.81
C LEU A 13 -23.13 9.24 0.53
N ALA A 14 -24.15 8.42 0.64
CA ALA A 14 -24.33 7.53 1.81
C ALA A 14 -23.28 6.41 1.81
N ALA A 15 -22.99 5.79 0.66
CA ALA A 15 -21.93 4.79 0.53
C ALA A 15 -20.54 5.36 0.81
N GLN A 16 -20.30 6.63 0.49
CA GLN A 16 -19.05 7.31 0.81
C GLN A 16 -18.88 7.55 2.33
N ARG A 17 -19.99 7.72 3.07
CA ARG A 17 -19.98 7.79 4.53
C ARG A 17 -19.65 6.43 5.18
N ASP A 18 -20.17 5.34 4.63
CA ASP A 18 -19.90 3.98 5.12
C ASP A 18 -18.45 3.55 4.83
N LEU A 19 -17.86 4.01 3.71
CA LEU A 19 -16.44 3.84 3.41
C LEU A 19 -15.54 4.59 4.39
N ASN A 20 -15.97 5.74 4.91
CA ASN A 20 -15.23 6.44 5.97
C ASN A 20 -15.27 5.72 7.33
N LEU A 21 -16.30 4.93 7.61
CA LEU A 21 -16.33 4.07 8.79
C LEU A 21 -15.28 2.95 8.72
N PHE A 22 -15.02 2.41 7.53
CA PHE A 22 -13.92 1.46 7.30
C PHE A 22 -12.56 2.12 7.52
N GLY A 23 -12.39 3.40 7.14
CA GLY A 23 -11.18 4.17 7.41
C GLY A 23 -10.89 4.37 8.89
N GLU A 24 -11.90 4.47 9.75
CA GLU A 24 -11.69 4.61 11.20
C GLU A 24 -11.29 3.32 11.90
N VAL A 25 -11.73 2.17 11.42
CA VAL A 25 -11.36 0.85 11.97
C VAL A 25 -9.91 0.49 11.62
N PHE A 26 -9.39 0.98 10.50
CA PHE A 26 -7.99 0.77 10.07
C PHE A 26 -7.04 1.93 10.42
N ARG A 27 -7.51 2.96 11.13
CA ARG A 27 -6.71 4.10 11.59
C ARG A 27 -5.48 3.75 12.45
N PRO A 28 -5.39 2.65 13.21
CA PRO A 28 -4.16 2.31 13.92
C PRO A 28 -3.00 1.94 13.01
N PHE A 29 -3.28 1.55 11.75
CA PHE A 29 -2.26 1.17 10.77
C PHE A 29 -1.82 2.30 9.82
N VAL A 30 -2.63 3.35 9.70
CA VAL A 30 -2.36 4.51 8.87
C VAL A 30 -2.18 5.74 9.77
N ALA A 31 -1.49 5.57 10.89
CA ALA A 31 -1.16 6.68 11.78
C ALA A 31 -0.09 7.57 11.11
N GLU A 32 -0.54 8.64 10.57
CA GLU A 32 0.02 10.00 10.49
C GLU A 32 1.20 10.31 9.56
N GLU A 33 1.89 9.38 8.89
CA GLU A 33 2.93 9.78 7.92
C GLU A 33 2.97 8.91 6.65
N ASP A 34 1.83 8.70 5.97
CA ASP A 34 1.91 8.31 4.57
C ASP A 34 2.27 9.55 3.75
N SER A 35 3.56 9.88 3.70
CA SER A 35 4.03 10.95 2.85
C SER A 35 4.34 10.40 1.46
N SER A 36 3.53 10.80 0.50
CA SER A 36 3.81 10.59 -0.91
C SER A 36 4.45 11.84 -1.49
N THR A 37 5.69 11.73 -1.90
CA THR A 37 6.41 12.79 -2.60
C THR A 37 6.86 12.31 -3.97
N GLY A 38 6.80 13.18 -4.97
CA GLY A 38 7.20 12.85 -6.32
C GLY A 38 6.17 13.27 -7.37
N ALA A 39 6.42 12.89 -8.62
CA ALA A 39 5.57 13.23 -9.76
C ALA A 39 4.26 12.41 -9.76
N TRP A 40 4.24 11.26 -9.11
CA TRP A 40 3.09 10.36 -8.99
C TRP A 40 3.24 9.46 -7.77
N ALA A 41 2.15 8.81 -7.36
CA ALA A 41 2.15 7.85 -6.26
C ALA A 41 1.62 6.50 -6.75
N PRO A 42 2.37 5.40 -6.58
CA PRO A 42 1.87 4.07 -6.87
C PRO A 42 0.76 3.67 -5.90
N PRO A 43 -0.31 3.01 -6.37
CA PRO A 43 -1.30 2.40 -5.50
C PRO A 43 -0.67 1.31 -4.62
N VAL A 44 -1.08 1.24 -3.37
CA VAL A 44 -0.53 0.30 -2.39
C VAL A 44 -1.66 -0.27 -1.53
N ASP A 45 -1.63 -1.58 -1.34
CA ASP A 45 -2.41 -2.28 -0.34
C ASP A 45 -1.50 -2.76 0.79
N ILE A 46 -1.94 -2.60 2.03
CA ILE A 46 -1.26 -3.13 3.21
C ILE A 46 -2.26 -3.97 3.99
N PHE A 47 -1.90 -5.21 4.27
CA PHE A 47 -2.70 -6.10 5.09
C PHE A 47 -1.84 -6.91 6.07
N GLU A 48 -2.46 -7.39 7.12
CA GLU A 48 -1.82 -8.12 8.21
C GLU A 48 -2.47 -9.48 8.40
N ASN A 49 -1.64 -10.49 8.69
CA ASN A 49 -2.06 -11.78 9.17
C ASN A 49 -1.38 -12.11 10.51
N ALA A 50 -1.53 -13.34 11.00
CA ALA A 50 -0.97 -13.74 12.29
C ALA A 50 0.55 -13.56 12.36
N ASP A 51 1.27 -13.83 11.26
CA ASP A 51 2.74 -13.90 11.23
C ASP A 51 3.41 -12.72 10.53
N ASN A 52 2.72 -12.04 9.62
CA ASN A 52 3.31 -11.06 8.73
C ASN A 52 2.43 -9.82 8.54
N ILE A 53 3.06 -8.71 8.22
CA ILE A 53 2.46 -7.60 7.50
C ILE A 53 2.92 -7.69 6.04
N VAL A 54 1.99 -7.54 5.11
CA VAL A 54 2.29 -7.61 3.67
C VAL A 54 1.88 -6.31 3.01
N LEU A 55 2.80 -5.71 2.27
CA LEU A 55 2.54 -4.57 1.41
C LEU A 55 2.61 -5.01 -0.05
N LYS A 56 1.63 -4.60 -0.83
CA LYS A 56 1.62 -4.77 -2.28
C LYS A 56 1.56 -3.41 -2.95
N ALA A 57 2.50 -3.15 -3.86
CA ALA A 57 2.56 -1.90 -4.61
C ALA A 57 2.50 -2.17 -6.11
N GLU A 58 1.68 -1.42 -6.82
CA GLU A 58 1.57 -1.50 -8.28
C GLU A 58 2.63 -0.62 -8.95
N LEU A 59 3.63 -1.26 -9.54
CA LEU A 59 4.77 -0.62 -10.19
C LEU A 59 4.94 -1.10 -11.65
N PRO A 60 3.87 -1.14 -12.46
CA PRO A 60 3.99 -1.61 -13.83
C PRO A 60 4.87 -0.68 -14.66
N GLY A 61 5.70 -1.26 -15.53
CA GLY A 61 6.59 -0.51 -16.41
C GLY A 61 7.82 0.08 -15.70
N ILE A 62 8.17 -0.43 -14.52
CA ILE A 62 9.39 -0.06 -13.77
C ILE A 62 10.30 -1.28 -13.73
N ASP A 63 11.60 -1.08 -14.01
CA ASP A 63 12.60 -2.12 -13.83
C ASP A 63 12.86 -2.30 -12.32
N PRO A 64 12.90 -3.52 -11.79
CA PRO A 64 13.18 -3.75 -10.37
C PRO A 64 14.45 -3.08 -9.85
N LYS A 65 15.47 -2.91 -10.71
CA LYS A 65 16.71 -2.20 -10.36
C LYS A 65 16.54 -0.69 -10.14
N ASP A 66 15.45 -0.11 -10.65
CA ASP A 66 15.09 1.30 -10.47
C ASP A 66 14.16 1.51 -9.25
N VAL A 67 13.99 0.48 -8.43
CA VAL A 67 13.21 0.50 -7.18
C VAL A 67 14.15 0.34 -5.99
N GLU A 68 14.09 1.26 -5.05
CA GLU A 68 14.80 1.22 -3.78
C GLU A 68 13.81 0.99 -2.64
N ILE A 69 14.13 0.02 -1.78
CA ILE A 69 13.35 -0.30 -0.58
C ILE A 69 14.31 -0.21 0.60
N ARG A 70 13.93 0.54 1.62
CA ARG A 70 14.70 0.72 2.84
C ARG A 70 13.79 0.69 4.05
N VAL A 71 14.21 0.02 5.11
CA VAL A 71 13.56 0.07 6.43
C VAL A 71 14.53 0.68 7.41
N GLU A 72 14.16 1.79 8.01
CA GLU A 72 14.96 2.53 8.97
C GLU A 72 14.03 3.16 10.01
N ASP A 73 14.37 3.08 11.30
CA ASP A 73 13.62 3.66 12.40
C ASP A 73 12.11 3.36 12.37
N ASN A 74 11.75 2.08 12.14
CA ASN A 74 10.37 1.62 11.99
C ASN A 74 9.60 2.31 10.84
N THR A 75 10.32 2.80 9.84
CA THR A 75 9.73 3.38 8.64
C THR A 75 10.20 2.63 7.42
N LEU A 76 9.25 2.21 6.60
CA LEU A 76 9.51 1.64 5.28
C LEU A 76 9.52 2.77 4.25
N TYR A 77 10.61 2.89 3.54
CA TYR A 77 10.76 3.81 2.41
C TYR A 77 10.73 3.02 1.11
N LEU A 78 9.87 3.44 0.21
CA LEU A 78 9.72 2.90 -1.14
C LEU A 78 9.91 4.03 -2.14
N LYS A 79 10.97 3.97 -2.93
CA LYS A 79 11.31 4.98 -3.93
C LYS A 79 11.62 4.32 -5.26
N GLY A 80 11.31 5.00 -6.34
CA GLY A 80 11.66 4.54 -7.68
C GLY A 80 11.35 5.56 -8.75
N GLU A 81 11.62 5.18 -10.00
CA GLU A 81 11.38 6.03 -11.15
C GLU A 81 10.75 5.23 -12.28
N ARG A 82 9.65 5.74 -12.84
CA ARG A 82 9.12 5.28 -14.12
C ARG A 82 9.65 6.19 -15.21
N LYS A 83 10.60 5.66 -15.99
CA LYS A 83 11.25 6.41 -17.08
C LYS A 83 10.32 6.55 -18.27
N PHE A 84 10.35 7.71 -18.90
CA PHE A 84 9.68 7.90 -20.17
C PHE A 84 10.41 7.11 -21.28
N GLU A 85 9.68 6.49 -22.18
CA GLU A 85 10.26 5.73 -23.29
C GLU A 85 10.94 6.67 -24.28
N LYS A 86 12.26 6.61 -24.32
CA LYS A 86 13.08 7.50 -25.19
C LYS A 86 13.03 7.10 -26.66
N GLU A 87 12.57 5.89 -26.98
CA GLU A 87 12.51 5.37 -28.35
C GLU A 87 11.38 5.99 -29.18
N VAL A 88 10.38 6.55 -28.53
CA VAL A 88 9.27 7.24 -29.18
C VAL A 88 9.48 8.74 -29.05
N LYS A 89 9.60 9.44 -30.20
CA LYS A 89 9.70 10.89 -30.18
C LYS A 89 8.42 11.51 -29.66
N GLU A 90 8.53 12.58 -28.87
CA GLU A 90 7.37 13.28 -28.29
C GLU A 90 6.34 13.69 -29.33
N GLU A 91 6.76 14.11 -30.52
CA GLU A 91 5.92 14.49 -31.67
C GLU A 91 5.05 13.35 -32.22
N ASN A 92 5.37 12.08 -31.91
CA ASN A 92 4.64 10.92 -32.37
C ASN A 92 3.55 10.46 -31.41
N TYR A 93 3.46 11.05 -30.20
CA TYR A 93 2.40 10.73 -29.25
C TYR A 93 1.10 11.46 -29.62
N HIS A 94 0.03 10.72 -29.76
CA HIS A 94 -1.32 11.28 -29.91
C HIS A 94 -2.01 11.51 -28.56
N ARG A 95 -1.60 10.77 -27.52
CA ARG A 95 -2.15 10.88 -26.17
C ARG A 95 -1.14 10.32 -25.15
N VAL A 96 -0.98 11.01 -24.05
CA VAL A 96 -0.19 10.58 -22.90
C VAL A 96 -1.07 10.67 -21.65
N GLU A 97 -1.39 9.52 -21.06
CA GLU A 97 -2.21 9.41 -19.84
C GLU A 97 -1.43 8.70 -18.71
N ARG A 98 -0.34 8.01 -19.04
CA ARG A 98 0.51 7.35 -18.05
C ARG A 98 1.35 8.37 -17.30
N SER A 99 1.50 8.14 -16.00
CA SER A 99 2.36 8.98 -15.17
C SER A 99 3.80 8.47 -15.20
N TYR A 100 4.74 9.39 -15.27
CA TYR A 100 6.18 9.13 -15.33
C TYR A 100 6.92 9.94 -14.26
N GLY A 101 8.17 9.58 -14.03
CA GLY A 101 9.05 10.28 -13.12
C GLY A 101 9.25 9.54 -11.81
N VAL A 102 9.86 10.24 -10.87
CA VAL A 102 10.20 9.72 -9.55
C VAL A 102 8.95 9.65 -8.66
N PHE A 103 8.83 8.57 -7.91
CA PHE A 103 7.92 8.46 -6.78
C PHE A 103 8.72 8.15 -5.50
N ALA A 104 8.19 8.56 -4.38
CA ALA A 104 8.67 8.17 -3.06
C ALA A 104 7.48 8.06 -2.10
N ARG A 105 7.41 6.95 -1.38
CA ARG A 105 6.41 6.70 -0.34
C ARG A 105 7.09 6.24 0.93
N SER A 106 6.55 6.63 2.07
CA SER A 106 6.99 6.17 3.38
C SER A 106 5.80 5.66 4.19
N PHE A 107 6.03 4.59 4.94
CA PHE A 107 5.01 3.93 5.74
C PHE A 107 5.58 3.64 7.13
N SER A 108 4.89 4.09 8.17
CA SER A 108 5.22 3.72 9.54
C SER A 108 4.96 2.24 9.77
N LEU A 109 5.93 1.54 10.32
CA LEU A 109 5.83 0.13 10.68
C LEU A 109 5.68 -0.02 12.20
N PRO A 110 4.85 -0.96 12.68
CA PRO A 110 4.80 -1.27 14.09
C PRO A 110 6.11 -1.89 14.58
N ASN A 111 6.46 -1.67 15.84
CA ASN A 111 7.66 -2.23 16.49
C ASN A 111 7.69 -3.76 16.49
N SER A 112 6.57 -4.40 16.17
CA SER A 112 6.43 -5.85 16.08
C SER A 112 7.11 -6.47 14.85
N ILE A 113 7.54 -5.67 13.87
CA ILE A 113 8.18 -6.14 12.65
C ILE A 113 9.66 -6.45 12.89
N ASP A 114 10.10 -7.56 12.32
CA ASP A 114 11.50 -7.94 12.21
C ASP A 114 12.08 -7.37 10.89
N ALA A 115 12.69 -6.21 10.97
CA ALA A 115 13.20 -5.50 9.79
C ALA A 115 14.32 -6.28 9.05
N GLU A 116 15.04 -7.17 9.76
CA GLU A 116 16.12 -7.97 9.15
C GLU A 116 15.59 -9.10 8.27
N LYS A 117 14.33 -9.49 8.44
CA LYS A 117 13.67 -10.58 7.71
C LYS A 117 12.68 -10.11 6.66
N VAL A 118 12.68 -8.86 6.33
CA VAL A 118 11.83 -8.32 5.25
C VAL A 118 12.24 -8.93 3.92
N ALA A 119 11.29 -9.49 3.21
CA ALA A 119 11.50 -10.07 1.90
C ALA A 119 10.71 -9.29 0.84
N ALA A 120 11.32 -9.12 -0.33
CA ALA A 120 10.72 -8.46 -1.47
C ALA A 120 10.62 -9.41 -2.66
N ASP A 121 9.46 -9.48 -3.27
CA ASP A 121 9.22 -10.18 -4.53
C ASP A 121 8.62 -9.22 -5.55
N TYR A 122 9.09 -9.29 -6.78
CA TYR A 122 8.60 -8.44 -7.87
C TYR A 122 8.22 -9.29 -9.07
N LYS A 123 6.95 -9.30 -9.39
CA LYS A 123 6.41 -10.08 -10.49
C LYS A 123 5.29 -9.35 -11.22
N ASP A 124 5.36 -9.33 -12.54
CA ASP A 124 4.31 -8.76 -13.40
C ASP A 124 3.93 -7.31 -13.06
N GLY A 125 4.89 -6.51 -12.61
CA GLY A 125 4.67 -5.12 -12.21
C GLY A 125 4.10 -4.95 -10.79
N LEU A 126 3.94 -6.03 -10.04
CA LEU A 126 3.52 -6.01 -8.65
C LEU A 126 4.70 -6.28 -7.73
N LEU A 127 5.01 -5.33 -6.86
CA LEU A 127 5.95 -5.49 -5.77
C LEU A 127 5.19 -6.02 -4.55
N THR A 128 5.63 -7.13 -3.99
CA THR A 128 5.13 -7.68 -2.74
C THR A 128 6.23 -7.66 -1.69
N LEU A 129 6.02 -6.93 -0.61
CA LEU A 129 6.90 -6.92 0.55
C LEU A 129 6.27 -7.74 1.67
N THR A 130 6.95 -8.77 2.12
CA THR A 130 6.55 -9.57 3.27
C THR A 130 7.41 -9.18 4.46
N MET A 131 6.79 -8.70 5.51
CA MET A 131 7.42 -8.18 6.72
C MET A 131 7.02 -9.07 7.91
N PRO A 132 7.85 -10.03 8.31
CA PRO A 132 7.55 -10.93 9.41
C PRO A 132 7.46 -10.21 10.74
N LYS A 133 6.55 -10.64 11.58
CA LYS A 133 6.50 -10.20 12.99
C LYS A 133 7.57 -10.92 13.80
N ARG A 134 8.11 -10.21 14.81
CA ARG A 134 8.99 -10.83 15.80
C ARG A 134 8.23 -11.93 16.55
N GLU A 135 8.90 -13.00 16.91
CA GLU A 135 8.29 -14.13 17.64
C GLU A 135 7.56 -13.70 18.92
N GLU A 136 8.08 -12.68 19.63
CA GLU A 136 7.49 -12.13 20.84
C GLU A 136 6.15 -11.42 20.61
N ALA A 137 5.93 -10.94 19.38
CA ALA A 137 4.73 -10.20 18.97
C ALA A 137 3.64 -11.11 18.35
N LYS A 138 3.93 -12.38 18.12
CA LYS A 138 2.97 -13.33 17.58
C LYS A 138 1.95 -13.76 18.64
N PRO A 139 0.69 -14.02 18.25
CA PRO A 139 -0.32 -14.52 19.17
C PRO A 139 0.12 -15.83 19.83
N LYS A 140 0.07 -15.88 21.15
CA LYS A 140 0.37 -17.11 21.92
C LYS A 140 -0.92 -17.78 22.34
N THR A 141 -1.10 -19.05 21.97
CA THR A 141 -2.22 -19.86 22.46
C THR A 141 -1.87 -20.41 23.85
N ILE A 142 -2.65 -20.06 24.85
CA ILE A 142 -2.52 -20.60 26.22
C ILE A 142 -3.50 -21.76 26.35
N LYS A 143 -3.00 -22.96 26.62
CA LYS A 143 -3.82 -24.11 26.95
C LYS A 143 -4.20 -24.05 28.44
N ILE A 144 -5.50 -24.13 28.73
CA ILE A 144 -6.00 -24.22 30.09
C ILE A 144 -6.01 -25.70 30.47
N GLU A 145 -5.21 -26.07 31.47
CA GLU A 145 -5.29 -27.40 32.09
C GLU A 145 -6.33 -27.36 33.21
N VAL A 146 -7.38 -28.17 33.09
CA VAL A 146 -8.36 -28.36 34.15
C VAL A 146 -7.84 -29.48 35.04
N LYS A 147 -7.46 -29.16 36.29
CA LYS A 147 -7.18 -30.15 37.30
C LYS A 147 -8.47 -30.48 38.04
N TYR A 148 -8.89 -31.75 37.98
CA TYR A 148 -10.04 -32.29 38.73
C TYR A 148 -9.64 -32.64 40.13
#